data_6cf2a7c5697b07204c230719fd74a246
#
_entry.id   6cf2a7c5697b07204c230719fd74a246
#
_cell.length_a   1.000
_cell.length_b   1.000
_cell.length_c   1.000
_cell.angle_alpha   90.00
_cell.angle_beta   90.00
_cell.angle_gamma   90.00
#
_symmetry.space_group_name_H-M   'P 1'
#
loop_
_entity.id
_entity.type
_entity.pdbx_description
1 polymer ?
#
loop_
_entity_poly.entity_id
_entity_poly.type
_entity_poly.pdbx_seq_one_letter_code
_entity_poly.pdbx_strand_id
1 'polypeptide(L)'
;MSALLPVFQQTSTLRDGQTIPLWAGPAPGALGTEESDIPAITVFLPRTMTQNTPAMIVCPGGGYVNLAANHEGRQVANYLNSLGLAAFVLRYRLGPRYHHPIELGDAQRAIRTLRSKAGEWRLDPGRIGIMGFSAGGHLAMSASTHFDSGVASAADIVDRSGSRPDFTVLGYPVISMTEPWTHQGSKNSLLGTNPDPELAKSLSGEVAVTKETPPTFIFQTNADTTVPAENSVYYYLALRKAGVPAEMHIFEKGAHGVGLANDDPALSEWSKVLANWLRGRGIIK
;
A
#
# COMPACT_ATOMS: atom_id res chain seq x y z
N MET A 1 -16.05 12.44 -50.06
CA MET A 1 -16.67 11.65 -48.94
C MET A 1 -15.54 10.96 -48.19
N SER A 2 -15.14 11.51 -47.06
CA SER A 2 -14.09 10.94 -46.21
C SER A 2 -14.75 9.99 -45.22
N ALA A 3 -14.47 8.71 -45.32
CA ALA A 3 -14.98 7.69 -44.41
C ALA A 3 -14.26 7.83 -43.06
N LEU A 4 -14.98 8.25 -42.04
CA LEU A 4 -14.53 8.17 -40.64
C LEU A 4 -14.41 6.69 -40.26
N LEU A 5 -13.17 6.21 -40.05
CA LEU A 5 -12.93 4.91 -39.44
C LEU A 5 -13.49 4.89 -38.02
N PRO A 6 -14.15 3.81 -37.59
CA PRO A 6 -14.65 3.72 -36.24
C PRO A 6 -13.47 3.71 -35.25
N VAL A 7 -13.48 4.65 -34.31
CA VAL A 7 -12.60 4.60 -33.15
C VAL A 7 -13.03 3.40 -32.32
N PHE A 8 -12.28 2.30 -32.39
CA PHE A 8 -12.44 1.19 -31.46
C PHE A 8 -12.18 1.73 -30.06
N GLN A 9 -13.21 1.90 -29.25
CA GLN A 9 -13.06 2.06 -27.82
C GLN A 9 -12.32 0.82 -27.29
N GLN A 10 -11.05 0.99 -26.90
CA GLN A 10 -10.34 -0.04 -26.16
C GLN A 10 -11.09 -0.26 -24.85
N THR A 11 -11.82 -1.36 -24.79
CA THR A 11 -12.42 -1.82 -23.54
C THR A 11 -11.29 -2.13 -22.56
N SER A 12 -11.42 -1.64 -21.32
CA SER A 12 -10.50 -1.97 -20.23
C SER A 12 -10.25 -3.49 -20.22
N THR A 13 -8.98 -3.89 -20.27
CA THR A 13 -8.59 -5.30 -20.26
C THR A 13 -8.57 -5.90 -18.85
N LEU A 14 -8.81 -5.10 -17.79
CA LEU A 14 -8.85 -5.58 -16.41
C LEU A 14 -10.07 -6.49 -16.18
N ARG A 15 -9.81 -7.61 -15.50
CA ARG A 15 -10.85 -8.54 -15.05
C ARG A 15 -10.79 -8.69 -13.53
N ASP A 16 -11.94 -8.69 -12.90
CA ASP A 16 -12.06 -8.97 -11.47
C ASP A 16 -11.50 -10.35 -11.14
N GLY A 17 -10.73 -10.45 -10.04
CA GLY A 17 -10.02 -11.68 -9.63
C GLY A 17 -8.77 -12.02 -10.45
N GLN A 18 -8.41 -11.24 -11.46
CA GLN A 18 -7.20 -11.46 -12.26
C GLN A 18 -5.94 -11.16 -11.44
N THR A 19 -4.92 -12.02 -11.56
CA THR A 19 -3.58 -11.76 -11.02
C THR A 19 -2.64 -11.34 -12.14
N ILE A 20 -1.95 -10.22 -11.97
CA ILE A 20 -1.05 -9.60 -12.94
C ILE A 20 0.35 -9.53 -12.34
N PRO A 21 1.36 -10.24 -12.89
CA PRO A 21 2.76 -10.06 -12.53
C PRO A 21 3.20 -8.61 -12.77
N LEU A 22 4.03 -8.07 -11.87
CA LEU A 22 4.52 -6.68 -11.99
C LEU A 22 5.59 -6.50 -13.06
N TRP A 23 6.25 -7.58 -13.48
CA TRP A 23 7.22 -7.61 -14.59
C TRP A 23 6.84 -8.68 -15.60
N ALA A 24 7.08 -8.41 -16.86
CA ALA A 24 6.85 -9.39 -17.94
C ALA A 24 7.85 -10.55 -17.95
N GLY A 25 8.99 -10.38 -17.30
CA GLY A 25 10.05 -11.36 -17.09
C GLY A 25 10.38 -11.48 -15.60
N PRO A 26 11.56 -12.04 -15.26
CA PRO A 26 12.01 -12.09 -13.88
C PRO A 26 12.03 -10.71 -13.24
N ALA A 27 11.51 -10.59 -12.02
CA ALA A 27 11.58 -9.35 -11.26
C ALA A 27 13.04 -9.06 -10.88
N PRO A 28 13.47 -7.78 -10.78
CA PRO A 28 14.81 -7.44 -10.33
C PRO A 28 15.16 -8.14 -9.00
N GLY A 29 16.31 -8.80 -8.94
CA GLY A 29 16.75 -9.54 -7.76
C GLY A 29 15.97 -10.85 -7.49
N ALA A 30 15.19 -11.36 -8.44
CA ALA A 30 14.52 -12.65 -8.29
C ALA A 30 15.54 -13.79 -8.16
N LEU A 31 15.35 -14.67 -7.17
CA LEU A 31 16.23 -15.81 -6.87
C LEU A 31 15.76 -17.10 -7.54
N GLY A 32 14.62 -17.08 -8.21
CA GLY A 32 14.02 -18.22 -8.91
C GLY A 32 12.81 -17.82 -9.72
N THR A 33 11.95 -18.80 -10.01
CA THR A 33 10.75 -18.66 -10.84
C THR A 33 9.49 -19.16 -10.14
N GLU A 34 9.59 -19.44 -8.83
CA GLU A 34 8.45 -19.87 -8.01
C GLU A 34 7.48 -18.71 -7.80
N GLU A 35 6.27 -19.01 -7.38
CA GLU A 35 5.26 -17.99 -7.12
C GLU A 35 5.74 -16.93 -6.12
N SER A 36 6.56 -17.32 -5.14
CA SER A 36 7.19 -16.43 -4.16
C SER A 36 8.26 -15.50 -4.75
N ASP A 37 8.75 -15.78 -5.96
CA ASP A 37 9.74 -14.97 -6.67
C ASP A 37 9.08 -13.96 -7.64
N ILE A 38 7.76 -14.10 -7.86
CA ILE A 38 6.99 -13.32 -8.84
C ILE A 38 6.03 -12.36 -8.11
N PRO A 39 6.46 -11.13 -7.83
CA PRO A 39 5.55 -10.15 -7.24
C PRO A 39 4.43 -9.80 -8.23
N ALA A 40 3.21 -9.70 -7.72
CA ALA A 40 2.01 -9.55 -8.53
C ALA A 40 0.93 -8.75 -7.81
N ILE A 41 -0.04 -8.24 -8.55
CA ILE A 41 -1.26 -7.63 -8.03
C ILE A 41 -2.47 -8.46 -8.40
N THR A 42 -3.36 -8.73 -7.45
CA THR A 42 -4.67 -9.33 -7.71
C THR A 42 -5.72 -8.21 -7.77
N VAL A 43 -6.47 -8.19 -8.85
CA VAL A 43 -7.41 -7.12 -9.19
C VAL A 43 -8.77 -7.35 -8.54
N PHE A 44 -9.34 -6.31 -7.93
CA PHE A 44 -10.69 -6.26 -7.42
C PHE A 44 -11.37 -4.99 -7.93
N LEU A 45 -12.49 -5.13 -8.64
CA LEU A 45 -13.14 -4.02 -9.33
C LEU A 45 -14.47 -3.65 -8.69
N PRO A 46 -14.78 -2.36 -8.56
CA PRO A 46 -16.11 -1.92 -8.16
C PRO A 46 -17.13 -2.28 -9.25
N ARG A 47 -18.39 -2.42 -8.86
CA ARG A 47 -19.49 -2.77 -9.80
C ARG A 47 -19.57 -1.85 -11.01
N THR A 48 -19.17 -0.59 -10.84
CA THR A 48 -19.17 0.41 -11.90
C THR A 48 -17.79 1.09 -11.97
N MET A 49 -17.08 0.84 -13.07
CA MET A 49 -15.85 1.56 -13.42
C MET A 49 -16.21 2.81 -14.25
N THR A 50 -15.73 3.96 -13.80
CA THR A 50 -15.78 5.20 -14.59
C THR A 50 -14.45 5.43 -15.30
N GLN A 51 -14.35 6.43 -16.16
CA GLN A 51 -13.09 6.73 -16.87
C GLN A 51 -11.94 7.17 -15.93
N ASN A 52 -12.27 7.70 -14.76
CA ASN A 52 -11.30 8.17 -13.76
C ASN A 52 -11.60 7.53 -12.40
N THR A 53 -11.62 6.20 -12.35
CA THR A 53 -11.85 5.46 -11.10
C THR A 53 -10.63 5.58 -10.18
N PRO A 54 -10.78 6.01 -8.91
CA PRO A 54 -9.67 6.01 -7.97
C PRO A 54 -9.21 4.58 -7.66
N ALA A 55 -7.93 4.43 -7.32
CA ALA A 55 -7.34 3.12 -7.09
C ALA A 55 -6.63 3.03 -5.73
N MET A 56 -6.59 1.83 -5.16
CA MET A 56 -5.87 1.53 -3.94
C MET A 56 -5.04 0.26 -4.10
N ILE A 57 -3.75 0.34 -3.84
CA ILE A 57 -2.90 -0.84 -3.64
C ILE A 57 -3.02 -1.24 -2.18
N VAL A 58 -3.32 -2.51 -1.93
CA VAL A 58 -3.47 -3.08 -0.58
C VAL A 58 -2.29 -4.00 -0.30
N CYS A 59 -1.51 -3.69 0.73
CA CYS A 59 -0.36 -4.45 1.21
C CYS A 59 -0.77 -5.22 2.48
N PRO A 60 -1.09 -6.52 2.40
CA PRO A 60 -1.41 -7.32 3.59
C PRO A 60 -0.22 -7.40 4.55
N GLY A 61 -0.50 -7.53 5.84
CA GLY A 61 0.50 -7.82 6.87
C GLY A 61 0.96 -9.28 6.87
N GLY A 62 1.71 -9.65 7.91
CA GLY A 62 2.25 -11.00 8.09
C GLY A 62 3.74 -11.02 8.44
N GLY A 63 4.26 -9.95 9.07
CA GLY A 63 5.61 -9.88 9.61
C GLY A 63 6.73 -9.95 8.58
N TYR A 64 6.44 -9.69 7.30
CA TYR A 64 7.32 -9.93 6.15
C TYR A 64 7.69 -11.40 5.92
N VAL A 65 7.00 -12.36 6.55
CA VAL A 65 7.22 -13.81 6.36
C VAL A 65 6.05 -14.51 5.70
N ASN A 66 4.86 -13.92 5.77
CA ASN A 66 3.67 -14.38 5.06
C ASN A 66 2.78 -13.19 4.66
N LEU A 67 1.65 -13.47 4.00
CA LEU A 67 0.67 -12.46 3.60
C LEU A 67 -0.71 -12.85 4.14
N ALA A 68 -1.29 -11.99 4.97
CA ALA A 68 -2.66 -12.09 5.47
C ALA A 68 -3.67 -11.76 4.34
N ALA A 69 -3.52 -12.41 3.19
CA ALA A 69 -4.16 -12.06 1.93
C ALA A 69 -5.70 -12.14 1.95
N ASN A 70 -6.30 -12.81 2.93
CA ASN A 70 -7.76 -12.87 3.06
C ASN A 70 -8.30 -11.66 3.82
N HIS A 71 -8.04 -11.55 5.13
CA HIS A 71 -8.70 -10.54 5.98
C HIS A 71 -8.08 -9.13 5.85
N GLU A 72 -6.80 -9.02 5.52
CA GLU A 72 -6.11 -7.75 5.24
C GLU A 72 -5.91 -7.48 3.73
N GLY A 73 -6.31 -8.43 2.88
CA GLY A 73 -6.26 -8.32 1.42
C GLY A 73 -7.64 -8.31 0.81
N ARG A 74 -8.19 -9.50 0.48
CA ARG A 74 -9.45 -9.66 -0.25
C ARG A 74 -10.65 -8.98 0.40
N GLN A 75 -10.82 -9.14 1.73
CA GLN A 75 -11.95 -8.51 2.43
C GLN A 75 -11.87 -6.99 2.36
N VAL A 76 -10.67 -6.43 2.57
CA VAL A 76 -10.41 -4.99 2.45
C VAL A 76 -10.64 -4.50 1.02
N ALA A 77 -10.16 -5.23 0.01
CA ALA A 77 -10.38 -4.90 -1.39
C ALA A 77 -11.87 -4.84 -1.73
N ASN A 78 -12.67 -5.82 -1.27
CA ASN A 78 -14.12 -5.83 -1.46
C ASN A 78 -14.81 -4.65 -0.77
N TYR A 79 -14.34 -4.26 0.43
CA TYR A 79 -14.82 -3.06 1.10
C TYR A 79 -14.52 -1.80 0.27
N LEU A 80 -13.30 -1.64 -0.21
CA LEU A 80 -12.90 -0.51 -1.06
C LEU A 80 -13.72 -0.46 -2.35
N ASN A 81 -14.01 -1.61 -2.96
CA ASN A 81 -14.89 -1.69 -4.12
C ASN A 81 -16.31 -1.20 -3.82
N SER A 82 -16.85 -1.46 -2.62
CA SER A 82 -18.15 -0.94 -2.20
C SER A 82 -18.19 0.59 -2.11
N LEU A 83 -17.02 1.21 -1.91
CA LEU A 83 -16.83 2.66 -1.91
C LEU A 83 -16.54 3.24 -3.31
N GLY A 84 -16.42 2.40 -4.34
CA GLY A 84 -16.15 2.81 -5.72
C GLY A 84 -14.68 2.93 -6.09
N LEU A 85 -13.74 2.43 -5.27
CA LEU A 85 -12.33 2.33 -5.63
C LEU A 85 -12.05 1.00 -6.34
N ALA A 86 -11.17 1.00 -7.34
CA ALA A 86 -10.51 -0.23 -7.80
C ALA A 86 -9.41 -0.60 -6.81
N ALA A 87 -9.39 -1.83 -6.34
CA ALA A 87 -8.40 -2.29 -5.37
C ALA A 87 -7.48 -3.35 -6.00
N PHE A 88 -6.21 -3.31 -5.60
CA PHE A 88 -5.16 -4.17 -6.11
C PHE A 88 -4.39 -4.75 -4.93
N VAL A 89 -4.63 -6.02 -4.60
CA VAL A 89 -3.93 -6.68 -3.48
C VAL A 89 -2.54 -7.09 -3.95
N LEU A 90 -1.53 -6.53 -3.32
CA LEU A 90 -0.13 -6.76 -3.66
C LEU A 90 0.38 -8.05 -2.99
N ARG A 91 0.88 -8.95 -3.81
CA ARG A 91 1.75 -10.03 -3.38
C ARG A 91 3.20 -9.56 -3.58
N TYR A 92 3.79 -9.03 -2.54
CA TYR A 92 5.20 -8.62 -2.52
C TYR A 92 6.08 -9.78 -2.03
N ARG A 93 7.34 -9.77 -2.41
CA ARG A 93 8.32 -10.78 -2.01
C ARG A 93 8.60 -10.69 -0.51
N LEU A 94 9.02 -11.80 0.12
CA LEU A 94 9.06 -11.95 1.57
C LEU A 94 10.40 -12.48 2.08
N GLY A 95 10.74 -12.11 3.33
CA GLY A 95 11.84 -12.71 4.09
C GLY A 95 11.53 -14.14 4.54
N PRO A 96 12.53 -14.91 4.91
CA PRO A 96 13.97 -14.57 4.88
C PRO A 96 14.62 -14.72 3.50
N ARG A 97 13.83 -15.08 2.46
CA ARG A 97 14.34 -15.25 1.09
C ARG A 97 14.72 -13.91 0.45
N TYR A 98 13.97 -12.88 0.77
CA TYR A 98 14.18 -11.52 0.31
C TYR A 98 14.28 -10.55 1.47
N HIS A 99 15.08 -9.53 1.31
CA HIS A 99 15.25 -8.44 2.26
C HIS A 99 15.18 -7.10 1.53
N HIS A 100 15.04 -6.02 2.29
CA HIS A 100 15.14 -4.67 1.73
C HIS A 100 16.38 -4.53 0.81
N PRO A 101 16.23 -3.91 -0.39
CA PRO A 101 15.12 -3.07 -0.85
C PRO A 101 14.08 -3.80 -1.73
N ILE A 102 14.05 -5.12 -1.73
CA ILE A 102 13.24 -5.90 -2.68
C ILE A 102 11.74 -5.65 -2.51
N GLU A 103 11.25 -5.70 -1.27
CA GLU A 103 9.83 -5.51 -0.93
C GLU A 103 9.36 -4.09 -1.28
N LEU A 104 10.20 -3.09 -0.98
CA LEU A 104 9.94 -1.69 -1.34
C LEU A 104 9.88 -1.52 -2.86
N GLY A 105 10.81 -2.14 -3.59
CA GLY A 105 10.82 -2.14 -5.05
C GLY A 105 9.53 -2.71 -5.65
N ASP A 106 8.98 -3.78 -5.04
CA ASP A 106 7.71 -4.38 -5.47
C ASP A 106 6.53 -3.41 -5.27
N ALA A 107 6.46 -2.74 -4.12
CA ALA A 107 5.41 -1.75 -3.84
C ALA A 107 5.52 -0.52 -4.77
N GLN A 108 6.71 -0.01 -4.99
CA GLN A 108 6.97 1.09 -5.92
C GLN A 108 6.59 0.70 -7.35
N ARG A 109 6.94 -0.52 -7.77
CA ARG A 109 6.58 -1.04 -9.10
C ARG A 109 5.05 -1.17 -9.25
N ALA A 110 4.33 -1.60 -8.22
CA ALA A 110 2.88 -1.65 -8.24
C ALA A 110 2.27 -0.26 -8.47
N ILE A 111 2.74 0.77 -7.75
CA ILE A 111 2.28 2.17 -7.92
C ILE A 111 2.56 2.65 -9.36
N ARG A 112 3.77 2.44 -9.87
CA ARG A 112 4.16 2.81 -11.25
C ARG A 112 3.29 2.09 -12.28
N THR A 113 3.00 0.80 -12.05
CA THR A 113 2.17 0.00 -12.96
C THR A 113 0.76 0.57 -13.08
N LEU A 114 0.11 0.87 -11.94
CA LEU A 114 -1.21 1.48 -11.95
C LEU A 114 -1.19 2.85 -12.65
N ARG A 115 -0.19 3.67 -12.37
CA ARG A 115 -0.06 5.03 -12.94
C ARG A 115 0.22 4.99 -14.45
N SER A 116 1.13 4.14 -14.89
CA SER A 116 1.46 3.95 -16.30
C SER A 116 0.30 3.39 -17.11
N LYS A 117 -0.50 2.53 -16.50
CA LYS A 117 -1.66 1.86 -17.13
C LYS A 117 -2.99 2.58 -16.88
N ALA A 118 -2.99 3.76 -16.24
CA ALA A 118 -4.20 4.40 -15.78
C ALA A 118 -5.21 4.64 -16.91
N GLY A 119 -4.76 5.11 -18.08
CA GLY A 119 -5.63 5.32 -19.24
C GLY A 119 -6.27 4.02 -19.75
N GLU A 120 -5.46 2.96 -19.91
CA GLU A 120 -5.90 1.64 -20.35
C GLU A 120 -6.87 1.00 -19.35
N TRP A 121 -6.61 1.16 -18.06
CA TRP A 121 -7.36 0.55 -16.96
C TRP A 121 -8.50 1.42 -16.44
N ARG A 122 -8.73 2.58 -17.03
CA ARG A 122 -9.77 3.55 -16.65
C ARG A 122 -9.60 4.04 -15.20
N LEU A 123 -8.36 4.11 -14.72
CA LEU A 123 -8.02 4.65 -13.41
C LEU A 123 -7.72 6.15 -13.50
N ASP A 124 -7.78 6.82 -12.36
CA ASP A 124 -7.30 8.19 -12.21
C ASP A 124 -5.83 8.17 -11.79
N PRO A 125 -4.88 8.62 -12.62
CA PRO A 125 -3.46 8.62 -12.28
C PRO A 125 -3.09 9.55 -11.12
N GLY A 126 -3.95 10.50 -10.76
CA GLY A 126 -3.79 11.41 -9.61
C GLY A 126 -4.52 10.97 -8.35
N ARG A 127 -5.17 9.79 -8.36
CA ARG A 127 -5.87 9.22 -7.20
C ARG A 127 -5.52 7.74 -7.00
N ILE A 128 -4.22 7.45 -6.95
CA ILE A 128 -3.67 6.11 -6.66
C ILE A 128 -3.10 6.12 -5.24
N GLY A 129 -3.81 5.50 -4.32
CA GLY A 129 -3.39 5.34 -2.92
C GLY A 129 -2.66 4.02 -2.66
N ILE A 130 -2.00 3.98 -1.51
CA ILE A 130 -1.46 2.75 -0.94
C ILE A 130 -2.02 2.54 0.46
N MET A 131 -2.40 1.32 0.77
CA MET A 131 -2.92 0.91 2.07
C MET A 131 -2.15 -0.30 2.57
N GLY A 132 -1.81 -0.33 3.85
CA GLY A 132 -1.14 -1.49 4.42
C GLY A 132 -1.47 -1.72 5.88
N PHE A 133 -1.32 -2.98 6.29
CA PHE A 133 -1.60 -3.45 7.65
C PHE A 133 -0.34 -4.06 8.27
N SER A 134 -0.09 -3.79 9.56
CA SER A 134 1.04 -4.41 10.27
C SER A 134 2.38 -4.22 9.51
N ALA A 135 3.08 -5.27 9.16
CA ALA A 135 4.27 -5.22 8.30
C ALA A 135 3.99 -4.65 6.91
N GLY A 136 2.80 -4.95 6.33
CA GLY A 136 2.33 -4.30 5.09
C GLY A 136 2.07 -2.80 5.27
N GLY A 137 1.74 -2.37 6.50
CA GLY A 137 1.68 -0.96 6.89
C GLY A 137 3.05 -0.30 6.84
N HIS A 138 4.10 -0.99 7.31
CA HIS A 138 5.47 -0.53 7.16
C HIS A 138 5.86 -0.40 5.68
N LEU A 139 5.50 -1.38 4.84
CA LEU A 139 5.75 -1.32 3.40
C LEU A 139 5.04 -0.14 2.74
N ALA A 140 3.78 0.09 3.07
CA ALA A 140 3.01 1.24 2.56
C ALA A 140 3.59 2.58 3.01
N MET A 141 4.01 2.67 4.28
CA MET A 141 4.70 3.83 4.84
C MET A 141 6.04 4.06 4.13
N SER A 142 6.85 3.00 3.95
CA SER A 142 8.12 3.09 3.25
C SER A 142 7.96 3.55 1.79
N ALA A 143 6.95 3.03 1.05
CA ALA A 143 6.63 3.52 -0.28
C ALA A 143 6.17 4.99 -0.30
N SER A 144 5.61 5.48 0.81
CA SER A 144 5.13 6.85 0.98
C SER A 144 6.22 7.85 1.40
N THR A 145 7.40 7.35 1.82
CA THR A 145 8.52 8.18 2.28
C THR A 145 9.78 8.03 1.41
N HIS A 146 9.91 6.92 0.67
CA HIS A 146 11.04 6.59 -0.19
C HIS A 146 10.61 6.43 -1.66
N PHE A 147 9.92 7.42 -2.17
CA PHE A 147 9.47 7.44 -3.57
C PHE A 147 10.43 8.22 -4.46
N ASP A 148 10.24 8.09 -5.77
CA ASP A 148 10.93 8.88 -6.79
C ASP A 148 9.98 9.28 -7.93
N SER A 149 10.46 10.13 -8.81
CA SER A 149 9.70 10.67 -9.96
C SER A 149 9.69 9.73 -11.18
N GLY A 150 10.34 8.57 -11.11
CA GLY A 150 10.58 7.70 -12.26
C GLY A 150 11.77 8.17 -13.11
N VAL A 151 12.11 7.37 -14.11
CA VAL A 151 13.22 7.63 -15.04
C VAL A 151 12.66 7.82 -16.44
N ALA A 152 12.55 9.06 -16.90
CA ALA A 152 11.90 9.41 -18.19
C ALA A 152 12.47 8.63 -19.39
N SER A 153 13.77 8.28 -19.37
CA SER A 153 14.48 7.54 -20.41
C SER A 153 14.47 6.02 -20.19
N ALA A 154 13.77 5.49 -19.16
CA ALA A 154 13.74 4.05 -18.91
C ALA A 154 13.22 3.28 -20.12
N ALA A 155 13.82 2.12 -20.40
CA ALA A 155 13.38 1.24 -21.49
C ALA A 155 11.97 0.69 -21.21
N ASP A 156 11.70 0.27 -19.96
CA ASP A 156 10.37 -0.11 -19.53
C ASP A 156 9.53 1.15 -19.27
N ILE A 157 8.41 1.26 -19.98
CA ILE A 157 7.50 2.40 -19.89
C ILE A 157 6.93 2.59 -18.47
N VAL A 158 6.78 1.51 -17.70
CA VAL A 158 6.28 1.57 -16.32
C VAL A 158 7.26 2.34 -15.43
N ASP A 159 8.56 2.18 -15.62
CA ASP A 159 9.59 2.83 -14.81
C ASP A 159 9.75 4.34 -15.15
N ARG A 160 9.07 4.84 -16.18
CA ARG A 160 8.97 6.28 -16.47
C ARG A 160 8.00 7.00 -15.52
N SER A 161 7.10 6.27 -14.85
CA SER A 161 6.13 6.83 -13.92
C SER A 161 6.72 6.98 -12.52
N GLY A 162 6.33 8.02 -11.78
CA GLY A 162 6.69 8.20 -10.38
C GLY A 162 6.05 7.15 -9.46
N SER A 163 6.75 6.81 -8.39
CA SER A 163 6.32 5.83 -7.38
C SER A 163 5.65 6.45 -6.15
N ARG A 164 5.48 7.78 -6.08
CA ARG A 164 4.80 8.42 -4.95
C ARG A 164 3.30 8.10 -5.00
N PRO A 165 2.70 7.50 -3.94
CA PRO A 165 1.26 7.38 -3.86
C PRO A 165 0.60 8.76 -3.62
N ASP A 166 -0.65 8.93 -4.02
CA ASP A 166 -1.35 10.21 -3.85
C ASP A 166 -1.95 10.36 -2.44
N PHE A 167 -2.19 9.26 -1.75
CA PHE A 167 -2.63 9.18 -0.36
C PHE A 167 -2.26 7.83 0.25
N THR A 168 -2.19 7.77 1.59
CA THR A 168 -1.76 6.57 2.33
C THR A 168 -2.78 6.22 3.42
N VAL A 169 -3.04 4.93 3.61
CA VAL A 169 -3.88 4.39 4.68
C VAL A 169 -3.12 3.32 5.44
N LEU A 170 -3.02 3.45 6.75
CA LEU A 170 -2.24 2.54 7.60
C LEU A 170 -3.13 1.94 8.70
N GLY A 171 -3.20 0.62 8.74
CA GLY A 171 -3.87 -0.12 9.81
C GLY A 171 -2.85 -0.74 10.76
N TYR A 172 -2.85 -0.36 12.03
CA TYR A 172 -1.93 -0.85 13.07
C TYR A 172 -0.50 -1.11 12.54
N PRO A 173 0.10 -0.10 11.89
CA PRO A 173 1.33 -0.30 11.12
C PRO A 173 2.54 -0.53 12.01
N VAL A 174 3.44 -1.40 11.59
CA VAL A 174 4.83 -1.31 12.03
C VAL A 174 5.42 -0.02 11.42
N ILE A 175 6.12 0.77 12.22
CA ILE A 175 6.68 2.07 11.80
C ILE A 175 8.17 2.15 12.12
N SER A 176 8.53 1.94 13.38
CA SER A 176 9.93 2.06 13.80
C SER A 176 10.70 0.75 13.59
N MET A 177 11.96 0.90 13.18
CA MET A 177 12.95 -0.17 13.11
C MET A 177 14.07 0.01 14.15
N THR A 178 14.01 1.05 14.99
CA THR A 178 15.06 1.39 15.95
C THR A 178 14.61 1.51 17.38
N GLU A 179 13.33 1.86 17.61
CA GLU A 179 12.81 2.18 18.93
C GLU A 179 12.42 0.93 19.75
N PRO A 180 12.26 1.04 21.08
CA PRO A 180 11.87 -0.09 21.94
C PRO A 180 10.55 -0.77 21.57
N TRP A 181 9.63 -0.03 20.93
CA TRP A 181 8.34 -0.54 20.45
C TRP A 181 8.39 -1.10 19.03
N THR A 182 9.58 -1.28 18.46
CA THR A 182 9.77 -1.95 17.17
C THR A 182 9.23 -3.38 17.20
N HIS A 183 8.43 -3.77 16.21
CA HIS A 183 8.08 -5.17 16.01
C HIS A 183 9.29 -5.95 15.49
N GLN A 184 10.03 -6.57 16.41
CA GLN A 184 11.32 -7.18 16.13
C GLN A 184 11.25 -8.27 15.05
N GLY A 185 10.15 -9.02 14.99
CA GLY A 185 9.92 -10.04 13.95
C GLY A 185 9.94 -9.43 12.54
N SER A 186 9.20 -8.35 12.31
CA SER A 186 9.19 -7.64 11.02
C SER A 186 10.55 -7.05 10.67
N LYS A 187 11.24 -6.46 11.65
CA LYS A 187 12.59 -5.92 11.45
C LYS A 187 13.56 -7.01 10.99
N ASN A 188 13.59 -8.14 11.69
CA ASN A 188 14.48 -9.25 11.36
C ASN A 188 14.17 -9.84 9.98
N SER A 189 12.88 -9.97 9.63
CA SER A 189 12.48 -10.52 8.35
C SER A 189 12.84 -9.61 7.18
N LEU A 190 12.68 -8.28 7.38
CA LEU A 190 12.96 -7.28 6.35
C LEU A 190 14.46 -6.98 6.20
N LEU A 191 15.19 -6.89 7.32
CA LEU A 191 16.55 -6.36 7.35
C LEU A 191 17.62 -7.40 7.72
N GLY A 192 17.21 -8.62 8.10
CA GLY A 192 18.08 -9.61 8.71
C GLY A 192 18.28 -9.38 10.21
N THR A 193 19.00 -10.29 10.86
CA THR A 193 19.17 -10.30 12.33
C THR A 193 20.19 -9.29 12.85
N ASN A 194 21.04 -8.75 11.99
CA ASN A 194 22.07 -7.77 12.35
C ASN A 194 22.14 -6.67 11.29
N PRO A 195 21.08 -5.85 11.14
CA PRO A 195 21.02 -4.81 10.12
C PRO A 195 21.98 -3.66 10.41
N ASP A 196 22.40 -2.99 9.35
CA ASP A 196 23.07 -1.68 9.46
C ASP A 196 22.16 -0.70 10.22
N PRO A 197 22.63 -0.07 11.31
CA PRO A 197 21.85 0.88 12.10
C PRO A 197 21.31 2.07 11.31
N GLU A 198 22.08 2.60 10.36
CA GLU A 198 21.66 3.73 9.54
C GLU A 198 20.56 3.29 8.54
N LEU A 199 20.63 2.07 8.01
CA LEU A 199 19.57 1.51 7.20
C LEU A 199 18.28 1.33 8.03
N ALA A 200 18.37 0.74 9.22
CA ALA A 200 17.22 0.59 10.11
C ALA A 200 16.59 1.95 10.47
N LYS A 201 17.40 2.95 10.74
CA LYS A 201 16.98 4.32 11.01
C LYS A 201 16.29 4.95 9.79
N SER A 202 16.86 4.80 8.60
CA SER A 202 16.28 5.37 7.38
C SER A 202 14.90 4.77 7.05
N LEU A 203 14.64 3.52 7.46
CA LEU A 203 13.38 2.81 7.29
C LEU A 203 12.42 2.96 8.48
N SER A 204 12.78 3.77 9.47
CA SER A 204 11.88 4.16 10.56
C SER A 204 11.02 5.35 10.11
N GLY A 205 9.70 5.13 10.01
CA GLY A 205 8.78 6.11 9.42
C GLY A 205 8.77 7.44 10.14
N GLU A 206 8.89 7.46 11.47
CA GLU A 206 8.96 8.67 12.29
C GLU A 206 10.17 9.56 11.99
N VAL A 207 11.20 8.99 11.34
CA VAL A 207 12.39 9.71 10.89
C VAL A 207 12.32 10.06 9.40
N ALA A 208 11.69 9.19 8.60
CA ALA A 208 11.69 9.28 7.14
C ALA A 208 10.68 10.28 6.56
N VAL A 209 9.74 10.79 7.35
CA VAL A 209 8.72 11.76 6.91
C VAL A 209 9.34 13.05 6.40
N THR A 210 8.87 13.51 5.24
CA THR A 210 9.18 14.82 4.66
C THR A 210 7.89 15.57 4.33
N LYS A 211 8.00 16.84 3.92
CA LYS A 211 6.83 17.63 3.46
C LYS A 211 6.17 17.08 2.19
N GLU A 212 6.88 16.26 1.42
CA GLU A 212 6.38 15.57 0.23
C GLU A 212 5.68 14.24 0.55
N THR A 213 5.74 13.75 1.79
CA THR A 213 4.98 12.56 2.23
C THR A 213 3.48 12.77 1.96
N PRO A 214 2.77 11.81 1.35
CA PRO A 214 1.37 12.00 1.01
C PRO A 214 0.46 12.12 2.24
N PRO A 215 -0.73 12.74 2.09
CA PRO A 215 -1.75 12.74 3.14
C PRO A 215 -2.04 11.34 3.64
N THR A 216 -2.12 11.17 4.97
CA THR A 216 -2.15 9.85 5.60
C THR A 216 -3.32 9.71 6.59
N PHE A 217 -4.04 8.58 6.49
CA PHE A 217 -5.00 8.11 7.48
C PHE A 217 -4.38 6.94 8.26
N ILE A 218 -4.55 6.93 9.60
CA ILE A 218 -4.00 5.91 10.49
C ILE A 218 -5.12 5.36 11.39
N PHE A 219 -5.18 4.05 11.49
CA PHE A 219 -6.04 3.31 12.41
C PHE A 219 -5.20 2.41 13.31
N GLN A 220 -5.48 2.43 14.63
CA GLN A 220 -4.74 1.67 15.63
C GLN A 220 -5.64 1.28 16.80
N THR A 221 -5.22 0.27 17.58
CA THR A 221 -5.82 -0.06 18.87
C THR A 221 -4.80 0.07 19.99
N ASN A 222 -5.22 0.62 21.14
CA ASN A 222 -4.34 0.78 22.30
C ASN A 222 -4.00 -0.55 22.99
N ALA A 223 -4.88 -1.56 22.84
CA ALA A 223 -4.66 -2.89 23.40
C ALA A 223 -3.80 -3.80 22.53
N ASP A 224 -3.27 -3.32 21.40
CA ASP A 224 -2.34 -4.06 20.55
C ASP A 224 -0.98 -4.24 21.25
N THR A 225 -0.68 -5.48 21.65
CA THR A 225 0.59 -5.85 22.30
C THR A 225 1.64 -6.38 21.32
N THR A 226 1.27 -6.59 20.05
CA THR A 226 2.18 -7.07 19.00
C THR A 226 2.89 -5.91 18.31
N VAL A 227 2.12 -4.88 17.94
CA VAL A 227 2.63 -3.63 17.38
C VAL A 227 2.08 -2.49 18.23
N PRO A 228 2.85 -2.04 19.25
CA PRO A 228 2.42 -1.00 20.19
C PRO A 228 1.96 0.28 19.50
N ALA A 229 0.96 0.94 20.08
CA ALA A 229 0.35 2.16 19.52
C ALA A 229 1.34 3.30 19.31
N GLU A 230 2.46 3.29 20.02
CA GLU A 230 3.58 4.22 19.85
C GLU A 230 4.04 4.32 18.39
N ASN A 231 4.04 3.20 17.64
CA ASN A 231 4.34 3.22 16.21
C ASN A 231 3.48 4.25 15.47
N SER A 232 2.16 4.16 15.62
CA SER A 232 1.20 5.07 14.99
C SER A 232 1.31 6.51 15.53
N VAL A 233 1.47 6.67 16.84
CA VAL A 233 1.53 7.97 17.49
C VAL A 233 2.75 8.77 17.05
N TYR A 234 3.94 8.18 17.08
CA TYR A 234 5.16 8.88 16.68
C TYR A 234 5.19 9.19 15.18
N TYR A 235 4.66 8.32 14.34
CA TYR A 235 4.51 8.62 12.92
C TYR A 235 3.54 9.78 12.67
N TYR A 236 2.39 9.80 13.34
CA TYR A 236 1.45 10.92 13.28
C TYR A 236 2.07 12.25 13.71
N LEU A 237 2.87 12.25 14.79
CA LEU A 237 3.58 13.44 15.25
C LEU A 237 4.61 13.92 14.22
N ALA A 238 5.32 13.00 13.56
CA ALA A 238 6.26 13.32 12.48
C ALA A 238 5.54 13.95 11.28
N LEU A 239 4.40 13.38 10.83
CA LEU A 239 3.57 13.94 9.77
C LEU A 239 3.13 15.37 10.10
N ARG A 240 2.62 15.60 11.31
CA ARG A 240 2.23 16.94 11.77
C ARG A 240 3.40 17.93 11.77
N LYS A 241 4.55 17.51 12.26
CA LYS A 241 5.77 18.33 12.27
C LYS A 241 6.21 18.73 10.86
N ALA A 242 6.04 17.83 9.88
CA ALA A 242 6.35 18.09 8.47
C ALA A 242 5.27 18.87 7.72
N GLY A 243 4.14 19.19 8.38
CA GLY A 243 3.00 19.89 7.73
C GLY A 243 2.17 18.99 6.80
N VAL A 244 2.31 17.67 6.89
CA VAL A 244 1.56 16.70 6.10
C VAL A 244 0.16 16.53 6.71
N PRO A 245 -0.92 16.63 5.92
CA PRO A 245 -2.27 16.36 6.41
C PRO A 245 -2.39 14.90 6.89
N ALA A 246 -2.77 14.72 8.15
CA ALA A 246 -2.91 13.40 8.75
C ALA A 246 -4.14 13.31 9.65
N GLU A 247 -4.80 12.16 9.62
CA GLU A 247 -5.91 11.82 10.52
C GLU A 247 -5.60 10.48 11.19
N MET A 248 -5.79 10.37 12.51
CA MET A 248 -5.50 9.17 13.27
C MET A 248 -6.63 8.85 14.24
N HIS A 249 -7.01 7.58 14.28
CA HIS A 249 -8.00 7.04 15.21
C HIS A 249 -7.39 5.89 16.02
N ILE A 250 -7.41 6.02 17.35
CA ILE A 250 -6.95 4.99 18.28
C ILE A 250 -8.16 4.51 19.10
N PHE A 251 -8.49 3.23 18.96
CA PHE A 251 -9.53 2.59 19.75
C PHE A 251 -8.94 1.96 21.02
N GLU A 252 -9.68 2.00 22.14
CA GLU A 252 -9.20 1.45 23.41
C GLU A 252 -8.90 -0.05 23.31
N LYS A 253 -9.82 -0.81 22.70
CA LYS A 253 -9.78 -2.29 22.63
C LYS A 253 -9.51 -2.76 21.20
N GLY A 254 -9.04 -4.00 21.10
CA GLY A 254 -8.77 -4.70 19.85
C GLY A 254 -7.38 -5.32 19.87
N ALA A 255 -7.30 -6.60 19.49
CA ALA A 255 -6.04 -7.29 19.31
C ALA A 255 -5.36 -6.82 18.01
N HIS A 256 -4.11 -7.25 17.79
CA HIS A 256 -3.42 -7.06 16.52
C HIS A 256 -4.08 -7.86 15.40
N GLY A 257 -4.05 -7.35 14.16
CA GLY A 257 -4.46 -8.11 12.97
C GLY A 257 -5.97 -8.20 12.75
N VAL A 258 -6.75 -7.22 13.21
CA VAL A 258 -8.22 -7.24 13.15
C VAL A 258 -8.81 -7.04 11.74
N GLY A 259 -8.03 -6.59 10.76
CA GLY A 259 -8.55 -6.27 9.43
C GLY A 259 -9.69 -5.25 9.50
N LEU A 260 -10.86 -5.57 8.89
CA LEU A 260 -12.06 -4.74 8.95
C LEU A 260 -12.79 -4.80 10.31
N ALA A 261 -12.40 -5.72 11.20
CA ALA A 261 -13.03 -5.94 12.51
C ALA A 261 -14.56 -6.15 12.43
N ASN A 262 -15.05 -6.89 11.42
CA ASN A 262 -16.48 -7.03 11.13
C ASN A 262 -17.31 -7.60 12.31
N ASP A 263 -16.67 -8.36 13.20
CA ASP A 263 -17.31 -8.99 14.36
C ASP A 263 -17.30 -8.10 15.61
N ASP A 264 -16.69 -6.90 15.55
CA ASP A 264 -16.66 -5.91 16.63
C ASP A 264 -17.35 -4.62 16.16
N PRO A 265 -18.58 -4.33 16.64
CA PRO A 265 -19.34 -3.15 16.22
C PRO A 265 -18.65 -1.82 16.52
N ALA A 266 -17.89 -1.74 17.61
CA ALA A 266 -17.18 -0.50 17.96
C ALA A 266 -15.94 -0.31 17.10
N LEU A 267 -15.16 -1.37 16.95
CA LEU A 267 -13.89 -1.30 16.21
C LEU A 267 -14.11 -1.19 14.71
N SER A 268 -15.15 -1.84 14.13
CA SER A 268 -15.48 -1.74 12.71
C SER A 268 -15.82 -0.32 12.24
N GLU A 269 -16.14 0.60 13.15
CA GLU A 269 -16.38 2.02 12.84
C GLU A 269 -15.14 2.68 12.17
N TRP A 270 -13.92 2.15 12.38
CA TRP A 270 -12.74 2.70 11.71
C TRP A 270 -12.88 2.74 10.18
N SER A 271 -13.55 1.76 9.60
CA SER A 271 -13.78 1.70 8.15
C SER A 271 -14.71 2.81 7.67
N LYS A 272 -15.72 3.19 8.47
CA LYS A 272 -16.64 4.30 8.16
C LYS A 272 -15.94 5.65 8.26
N VAL A 273 -15.09 5.86 9.26
CA VAL A 273 -14.31 7.11 9.37
C VAL A 273 -13.28 7.21 8.25
N LEU A 274 -12.69 6.09 7.80
CA LEU A 274 -11.88 6.05 6.59
C LEU A 274 -12.68 6.50 5.36
N ALA A 275 -13.90 5.99 5.17
CA ALA A 275 -14.75 6.41 4.05
C ALA A 275 -15.05 7.91 4.08
N ASN A 276 -15.29 8.48 5.27
CA ASN A 276 -15.50 9.91 5.44
C ASN A 276 -14.24 10.71 5.12
N TRP A 277 -13.07 10.25 5.55
CA TRP A 277 -11.79 10.88 5.22
C TRP A 277 -11.54 10.87 3.70
N LEU A 278 -11.79 9.74 3.03
CA LEU A 278 -11.66 9.64 1.57
C LEU A 278 -12.60 10.60 0.83
N ARG A 279 -13.87 10.78 1.32
CA ARG A 279 -14.82 11.77 0.77
C ARG A 279 -14.35 13.19 1.00
N GLY A 280 -13.92 13.51 2.24
CA GLY A 280 -13.43 14.84 2.60
C GLY A 280 -12.22 15.28 1.77
N ARG A 281 -11.47 14.32 1.22
CA ARG A 281 -10.33 14.56 0.33
C ARG A 281 -10.69 14.51 -1.17
N GLY A 282 -11.95 14.25 -1.52
CA GLY A 282 -12.38 14.13 -2.92
C GLY A 282 -11.84 12.88 -3.63
N ILE A 283 -11.38 11.88 -2.88
CA ILE A 283 -10.94 10.59 -3.46
C ILE A 283 -12.14 9.81 -3.97
N ILE A 284 -13.19 9.73 -3.17
CA ILE A 284 -14.49 9.14 -3.52
C ILE A 284 -15.61 10.18 -3.40
N LYS A 285 -16.80 9.84 -3.93
CA LYS A 285 -18.01 10.68 -3.85
C LYS A 285 -18.75 10.48 -2.52
#